data_a0ec2294d5a58e5d96256e1d50086924
#
_entry.id   a0ec2294d5a58e5d96256e1d50086924
#
_cell.length_a   1.000
_cell.length_b   1.000
_cell.length_c   1.000
_cell.angle_alpha   90.00
_cell.angle_beta   90.00
_cell.angle_gamma   90.00
#
_symmetry.space_group_name_H-M   'P 1'
#
loop_
_entity.id
_entity.type
_entity.pdbx_description
1 polymer ?
#
loop_
_entity_poly.entity_id
_entity_poly.type
_entity_poly.pdbx_seq_one_letter_code
_entity_poly.pdbx_strand_id
1 'polypeptide(L)'
;MREYLPDTKFVHSSNGHDLRLWDDQRRNSFVDLIKDSTVFINASKIYQLGQLQLLNLAYETAIEHNIQNYTVINIGSTAEFDPTQFEMYSIEKNALKERSRQLASKGFRSSHITIGNLDHVKGIGKTIKLVLEHDPFLSMVKIEH
;
A
#
# COMPACT_ATOMS: atom_id res chain seq x y z
N MET A 1 1.61 14.97 -5.19
CA MET A 1 2.41 13.78 -4.80
C MET A 1 3.87 13.88 -5.23
N ARG A 2 4.17 14.16 -6.48
CA ARG A 2 5.58 14.31 -6.96
C ARG A 2 6.40 15.39 -6.24
N GLU A 3 5.75 16.44 -5.79
CA GLU A 3 6.39 17.53 -5.00
C GLU A 3 6.98 17.01 -3.67
N TYR A 4 6.36 15.99 -3.06
CA TYR A 4 6.78 15.39 -1.79
C TYR A 4 7.60 14.11 -1.94
N LEU A 5 7.49 13.46 -3.08
CA LEU A 5 8.12 12.18 -3.41
C LEU A 5 8.68 12.23 -4.84
N PRO A 6 9.75 13.02 -5.09
CA PRO A 6 10.24 13.32 -6.45
C PRO A 6 10.71 12.08 -7.22
N ASP A 7 11.28 11.09 -6.53
CA ASP A 7 11.85 9.88 -7.14
C ASP A 7 10.82 8.74 -7.28
N THR A 8 9.52 9.05 -7.14
CA THR A 8 8.47 8.04 -7.20
C THR A 8 8.16 7.63 -8.64
N LYS A 9 8.26 6.34 -8.92
CA LYS A 9 7.77 5.72 -10.15
C LYS A 9 6.30 5.38 -9.98
N PHE A 10 5.45 5.93 -10.84
CA PHE A 10 4.02 5.62 -10.86
C PHE A 10 3.74 4.40 -11.73
N VAL A 11 2.99 3.47 -11.18
CA VAL A 11 2.59 2.21 -11.83
C VAL A 11 1.07 2.16 -11.89
N HIS A 12 0.51 1.96 -13.06
CA HIS A 12 -0.94 1.92 -13.28
C HIS A 12 -1.33 1.06 -14.49
N SER A 13 -2.62 0.81 -14.67
CA SER A 13 -3.14 -0.08 -15.71
C SER A 13 -2.72 0.31 -17.14
N SER A 14 -2.62 1.61 -17.44
CA SER A 14 -2.26 2.08 -18.77
C SER A 14 -0.77 1.89 -19.11
N ASN A 15 0.08 1.58 -18.16
CA ASN A 15 1.49 1.26 -18.40
C ASN A 15 1.84 -0.23 -18.19
N GLY A 16 0.87 -1.12 -18.38
CA GLY A 16 1.07 -2.56 -18.37
C GLY A 16 0.90 -3.24 -17.01
N HIS A 17 0.45 -2.53 -15.99
CA HIS A 17 0.30 -3.05 -14.62
C HIS A 17 -1.18 -3.15 -14.19
N ASP A 18 -2.01 -3.71 -15.06
CA ASP A 18 -3.43 -3.90 -14.78
C ASP A 18 -3.65 -5.13 -13.89
N LEU A 19 -4.02 -4.91 -12.64
CA LEU A 19 -4.26 -5.98 -11.66
C LEU A 19 -5.48 -6.86 -11.99
N ARG A 20 -6.37 -6.39 -12.87
CA ARG A 20 -7.53 -7.19 -13.33
C ARG A 20 -7.10 -8.33 -14.26
N LEU A 21 -5.93 -8.19 -14.86
CA LEU A 21 -5.34 -9.15 -15.78
C LEU A 21 -4.16 -9.88 -15.13
N TRP A 22 -4.32 -10.32 -13.89
CA TRP A 22 -3.26 -10.94 -13.12
C TRP A 22 -2.85 -12.28 -13.74
N ASP A 23 -1.60 -12.34 -14.15
CA ASP A 23 -0.92 -13.53 -14.68
C ASP A 23 0.55 -13.56 -14.22
N ASP A 24 1.27 -14.61 -14.56
CA ASP A 24 2.67 -14.77 -14.14
C ASP A 24 3.57 -13.65 -14.69
N GLN A 25 3.30 -13.16 -15.90
CA GLN A 25 4.06 -12.07 -16.49
C GLN A 25 3.91 -10.78 -15.66
N ARG A 26 2.69 -10.45 -15.26
CA ARG A 26 2.42 -9.27 -14.44
C ARG A 26 2.95 -9.43 -13.04
N ARG A 27 2.78 -10.61 -12.45
CA ARG A 27 3.38 -10.93 -11.16
C ARG A 27 4.89 -10.70 -11.19
N ASN A 28 5.58 -11.23 -12.18
CA ASN A 28 7.02 -11.07 -12.32
C ASN A 28 7.43 -9.61 -12.54
N SER A 29 6.66 -8.84 -13.31
CA SER A 29 6.87 -7.41 -13.49
C SER A 29 6.77 -6.64 -12.16
N PHE A 30 5.80 -6.96 -11.30
CA PHE A 30 5.69 -6.38 -9.96
C PHE A 30 6.83 -6.83 -9.04
N VAL A 31 7.25 -8.08 -9.11
CA VAL A 31 8.43 -8.57 -8.37
C VAL A 31 9.68 -7.77 -8.74
N ASP A 32 9.91 -7.51 -10.02
CA ASP A 32 11.04 -6.69 -10.47
C ASP A 32 10.96 -5.26 -9.94
N LEU A 33 9.77 -4.64 -9.96
CA LEU A 33 9.55 -3.32 -9.40
C LEU A 33 9.82 -3.28 -7.88
N ILE A 34 9.40 -4.30 -7.15
CA ILE A 34 9.66 -4.43 -5.71
C ILE A 34 11.15 -4.53 -5.45
N LYS A 35 11.87 -5.36 -6.21
CA LYS A 35 13.33 -5.54 -6.09
C LYS A 35 14.11 -4.27 -6.38
N ASP A 36 13.62 -3.44 -7.29
CA ASP A 36 14.25 -2.19 -7.71
C ASP A 36 13.85 -0.98 -6.85
N SER A 37 13.03 -1.18 -5.83
CA SER A 37 12.55 -0.12 -4.95
C SER A 37 12.88 -0.38 -3.48
N THR A 38 12.80 0.66 -2.67
CA THR A 38 12.95 0.58 -1.20
C THR A 38 11.63 0.83 -0.47
N VAL A 39 10.69 1.45 -1.16
CA VAL A 39 9.37 1.79 -0.64
C VAL A 39 8.32 1.48 -1.70
N PHE A 40 7.25 0.84 -1.29
CA PHE A 40 6.07 0.61 -2.12
C PHE A 40 4.84 1.30 -1.52
N ILE A 41 4.24 2.23 -2.28
CA ILE A 41 2.99 2.88 -1.91
C ILE A 41 1.85 2.16 -2.61
N ASN A 42 1.09 1.41 -1.84
CA ASN A 42 0.02 0.54 -2.30
C ASN A 42 -1.32 1.28 -2.27
N ALA A 43 -1.64 1.97 -3.35
CA ALA A 43 -2.79 2.88 -3.47
C ALA A 43 -3.79 2.48 -4.57
N SER A 44 -3.84 1.21 -4.96
CA SER A 44 -4.75 0.78 -6.02
C SER A 44 -6.22 0.84 -5.59
N LYS A 45 -7.11 1.16 -6.53
CA LYS A 45 -8.56 1.18 -6.32
C LYS A 45 -9.26 -0.08 -6.84
N ILE A 46 -8.51 -1.14 -7.14
CA ILE A 46 -9.06 -2.31 -7.78
C ILE A 46 -9.76 -3.19 -6.77
N TYR A 47 -11.00 -3.56 -7.08
CA TYR A 47 -11.78 -4.57 -6.39
C TYR A 47 -11.08 -5.94 -6.44
N GLN A 48 -11.52 -6.89 -5.64
CA GLN A 48 -11.00 -8.25 -5.58
C GLN A 48 -9.65 -8.40 -4.86
N LEU A 49 -9.48 -7.69 -3.74
CA LEU A 49 -8.31 -7.83 -2.87
C LEU A 49 -6.96 -7.48 -3.52
N GLY A 50 -6.97 -6.69 -4.59
CA GLY A 50 -5.74 -6.34 -5.32
C GLY A 50 -4.65 -5.71 -4.45
N GLN A 51 -5.00 -4.80 -3.54
CA GLN A 51 -4.03 -4.23 -2.60
C GLN A 51 -3.49 -5.27 -1.61
N LEU A 52 -4.32 -6.17 -1.11
CA LEU A 52 -3.90 -7.26 -0.23
C LEU A 52 -2.93 -8.21 -0.94
N GLN A 53 -3.23 -8.54 -2.19
CA GLN A 53 -2.38 -9.37 -3.03
C GLN A 53 -0.99 -8.73 -3.25
N LEU A 54 -0.95 -7.42 -3.54
CA LEU A 54 0.30 -6.68 -3.70
C LEU A 54 1.09 -6.56 -2.40
N LEU A 55 0.42 -6.37 -1.27
CA LEU A 55 1.08 -6.36 0.04
C LEU A 55 1.74 -7.71 0.34
N ASN A 56 1.03 -8.81 0.12
CA ASN A 56 1.59 -10.16 0.31
C ASN A 56 2.75 -10.41 -0.66
N LEU A 57 2.63 -10.01 -1.93
CA LEU A 57 3.70 -10.15 -2.90
C LEU A 57 4.96 -9.35 -2.49
N ALA A 58 4.78 -8.14 -1.99
CA ALA A 58 5.90 -7.34 -1.51
C ALA A 58 6.61 -8.00 -0.32
N TYR A 59 5.84 -8.54 0.63
CA TYR A 59 6.37 -9.27 1.77
C TYR A 59 7.13 -10.54 1.34
N GLU A 60 6.50 -11.39 0.53
CA GLU A 60 7.09 -12.63 0.03
C GLU A 60 8.38 -12.35 -0.76
N THR A 61 8.37 -11.36 -1.64
CA THR A 61 9.54 -10.95 -2.42
C THR A 61 10.67 -10.45 -1.52
N ALA A 62 10.36 -9.64 -0.52
CA ALA A 62 11.37 -9.15 0.42
C ALA A 62 12.01 -10.28 1.23
N ILE A 63 11.22 -11.26 1.65
CA ILE A 63 11.74 -12.45 2.38
C ILE A 63 12.58 -13.33 1.44
N GLU A 64 12.06 -13.69 0.26
CA GLU A 64 12.69 -14.58 -0.70
C GLU A 64 14.05 -14.04 -1.19
N HIS A 65 14.13 -12.74 -1.43
CA HIS A 65 15.34 -12.06 -1.92
C HIS A 65 16.17 -11.39 -0.82
N ASN A 66 15.81 -11.61 0.46
CA ASN A 66 16.50 -11.04 1.62
C ASN A 66 16.68 -9.52 1.53
N ILE A 67 15.63 -8.82 1.09
CA ILE A 67 15.64 -7.36 0.97
C ILE A 67 15.43 -6.75 2.36
N GLN A 68 16.45 -6.05 2.84
CA GLN A 68 16.42 -5.41 4.15
C GLN A 68 15.73 -4.03 4.09
N ASN A 69 15.05 -3.66 5.16
CA ASN A 69 14.45 -2.34 5.35
C ASN A 69 13.42 -1.93 4.26
N TYR A 70 12.80 -2.91 3.61
CA TYR A 70 11.73 -2.62 2.65
C TYR A 70 10.49 -2.11 3.37
N THR A 71 9.89 -1.05 2.87
CA THR A 71 8.71 -0.42 3.48
C THR A 71 7.51 -0.47 2.54
N VAL A 72 6.37 -0.93 3.03
CA VAL A 72 5.09 -0.84 2.32
C VAL A 72 4.17 0.13 3.06
N ILE A 73 3.59 1.07 2.31
CA ILE A 73 2.57 2.00 2.81
C ILE A 73 1.26 1.69 2.09
N ASN A 74 0.30 1.17 2.82
CA ASN A 74 -1.02 0.84 2.29
C ASN A 74 -1.97 2.02 2.49
N ILE A 75 -2.64 2.44 1.44
CA ILE A 75 -3.63 3.50 1.49
C ILE A 75 -5.02 2.88 1.67
N GLY A 76 -5.57 3.05 2.85
CA GLY A 76 -6.90 2.64 3.24
C GLY A 76 -7.95 3.72 2.96
N SER A 77 -9.13 3.55 3.55
CA SER A 77 -10.27 4.46 3.38
C SER A 77 -11.09 4.53 4.66
N THR A 78 -11.73 5.67 4.92
CA THR A 78 -12.72 5.79 6.00
C THR A 78 -13.93 4.86 5.83
N ALA A 79 -14.17 4.33 4.63
CA ALA A 79 -15.15 3.27 4.39
C ALA A 79 -14.90 2.00 5.22
N GLU A 80 -13.70 1.82 5.76
CA GLU A 80 -13.37 0.74 6.71
C GLU A 80 -14.25 0.79 7.97
N PHE A 81 -14.73 1.96 8.33
CA PHE A 81 -15.54 2.20 9.54
C PHE A 81 -17.05 2.22 9.26
N ASP A 82 -17.47 2.20 8.00
CA ASP A 82 -18.89 2.20 7.60
C ASP A 82 -19.20 1.09 6.61
N PRO A 83 -19.38 -0.16 7.11
CA PRO A 83 -19.69 -1.30 6.24
C PRO A 83 -21.09 -1.24 5.61
N THR A 84 -21.96 -0.35 6.07
CA THR A 84 -23.36 -0.30 5.61
C THR A 84 -23.53 0.25 4.20
N GLN A 85 -22.64 1.16 3.78
CA GLN A 85 -22.71 1.78 2.44
C GLN A 85 -21.84 1.08 1.39
N PHE A 86 -20.73 0.46 1.81
CA PHE A 86 -19.72 -0.09 0.91
C PHE A 86 -19.19 -1.43 1.44
N GLU A 87 -20.08 -2.40 1.65
CA GLU A 87 -19.77 -3.65 2.36
C GLU A 87 -18.52 -4.35 1.82
N MET A 88 -18.47 -4.68 0.52
CA MET A 88 -17.32 -5.38 -0.07
C MET A 88 -16.04 -4.55 0.01
N TYR A 89 -16.13 -3.27 -0.26
CA TYR A 89 -14.99 -2.36 -0.20
C TYR A 89 -14.46 -2.22 1.23
N SER A 90 -15.36 -2.12 2.20
CA SER A 90 -15.02 -2.11 3.63
C SER A 90 -14.32 -3.40 4.06
N ILE A 91 -14.82 -4.55 3.64
CA ILE A 91 -14.21 -5.86 3.92
C ILE A 91 -12.79 -5.92 3.36
N GLU A 92 -12.58 -5.52 2.11
CA GLU A 92 -11.26 -5.52 1.47
C GLU A 92 -10.27 -4.59 2.18
N LYS A 93 -10.70 -3.39 2.54
CA LYS A 93 -9.84 -2.43 3.25
C LYS A 93 -9.52 -2.86 4.67
N ASN A 94 -10.46 -3.48 5.37
CA ASN A 94 -10.21 -4.05 6.69
C ASN A 94 -9.27 -5.27 6.63
N ALA A 95 -9.40 -6.12 5.62
CA ALA A 95 -8.47 -7.23 5.40
C ALA A 95 -7.04 -6.73 5.13
N LEU A 96 -6.89 -5.69 4.31
CA LEU A 96 -5.61 -5.03 4.06
C LEU A 96 -4.99 -4.45 5.35
N LYS A 97 -5.79 -3.73 6.13
CA LYS A 97 -5.37 -3.14 7.40
C LYS A 97 -4.89 -4.20 8.39
N GLU A 98 -5.67 -5.26 8.56
CA GLU A 98 -5.34 -6.36 9.47
C GLU A 98 -4.07 -7.08 9.01
N ARG A 99 -3.91 -7.34 7.71
CA ARG A 99 -2.69 -7.95 7.18
C ARG A 99 -1.46 -7.06 7.37
N SER A 100 -1.59 -5.75 7.14
CA SER A 100 -0.54 -4.78 7.40
C SER A 100 -0.08 -4.83 8.87
N ARG A 101 -1.04 -4.87 9.78
CA ARG A 101 -0.78 -4.99 11.23
C ARG A 101 -0.06 -6.30 11.58
N GLN A 102 -0.50 -7.42 11.03
CA GLN A 102 0.14 -8.73 11.24
C GLN A 102 1.59 -8.74 10.75
N LEU A 103 1.86 -8.17 9.58
CA LEU A 103 3.22 -8.09 9.03
C LEU A 103 4.11 -7.15 9.86
N ALA A 104 3.57 -6.04 10.33
CA ALA A 104 4.28 -5.12 11.23
C ALA A 104 4.67 -5.81 12.54
N SER A 105 3.80 -6.65 13.11
CA SER A 105 4.10 -7.43 14.31
C SER A 105 5.19 -8.48 14.12
N LYS A 106 5.44 -8.88 12.88
CA LYS A 106 6.55 -9.78 12.49
C LYS A 106 7.85 -9.04 12.17
N GLY A 107 7.87 -7.71 12.34
CA GLY A 107 9.03 -6.89 12.05
C GLY A 107 9.14 -6.41 10.60
N PHE A 108 8.15 -6.68 9.75
CA PHE A 108 8.11 -6.14 8.39
C PHE A 108 7.53 -4.72 8.42
N ARG A 109 8.23 -3.76 7.79
CA ARG A 109 7.79 -2.36 7.77
C ARG A 109 6.56 -2.17 6.89
N SER A 110 5.39 -2.41 7.45
CA SER A 110 4.10 -2.21 6.80
C SER A 110 3.28 -1.22 7.60
N SER A 111 2.90 -0.11 6.94
CA SER A 111 2.05 0.92 7.53
C SER A 111 0.73 1.01 6.77
N HIS A 112 -0.35 1.32 7.46
CA HIS A 112 -1.67 1.53 6.88
C HIS A 112 -2.15 2.95 7.18
N ILE A 113 -2.39 3.72 6.11
CA ILE A 113 -2.87 5.10 6.22
C ILE A 113 -4.33 5.13 5.79
N THR A 114 -5.23 5.38 6.73
CA THR A 114 -6.65 5.57 6.43
C THR A 114 -6.90 7.02 6.02
N ILE A 115 -7.42 7.21 4.82
CA ILE A 115 -7.74 8.54 4.29
C ILE A 115 -9.25 8.73 4.18
N GLY A 116 -9.71 9.95 4.43
CA GLY A 116 -11.09 10.37 4.18
C GLY A 116 -11.33 10.71 2.72
N ASN A 117 -11.73 11.93 2.44
CA ASN A 117 -12.03 12.38 1.09
C ASN A 117 -10.75 12.66 0.29
N LEU A 118 -10.76 12.34 -1.01
CA LEU A 118 -9.59 12.43 -1.91
C LEU A 118 -9.07 13.86 -2.16
N ASP A 119 -9.75 14.89 -1.65
CA ASP A 119 -9.40 16.30 -1.89
C ASP A 119 -8.10 16.76 -1.18
N HIS A 120 -7.45 15.88 -0.41
CA HIS A 120 -6.27 16.20 0.40
C HIS A 120 -4.98 15.48 -0.03
N VAL A 121 -4.70 15.43 -1.32
CA VAL A 121 -3.45 14.84 -1.88
C VAL A 121 -2.20 15.39 -1.19
N LYS A 122 -2.18 16.69 -0.84
CA LYS A 122 -1.07 17.31 -0.10
C LYS A 122 -0.90 16.72 1.30
N GLY A 123 -2.01 16.48 2.01
CA GLY A 123 -1.99 15.86 3.34
C GLY A 123 -1.47 14.43 3.29
N ILE A 124 -1.89 13.66 2.29
CA ILE A 124 -1.42 12.28 2.07
C ILE A 124 0.09 12.25 1.83
N GLY A 125 0.60 13.10 0.92
CA GLY A 125 2.02 13.18 0.62
C GLY A 125 2.87 13.53 1.84
N LYS A 126 2.42 14.49 2.65
CA LYS A 126 3.08 14.88 3.92
C LYS A 126 3.08 13.73 4.92
N THR A 127 1.96 13.01 5.05
CA THR A 127 1.85 11.87 5.98
C THR A 127 2.74 10.71 5.55
N ILE A 128 2.78 10.40 4.25
CA ILE A 128 3.69 9.39 3.71
C ILE A 128 5.14 9.75 4.05
N LYS A 129 5.53 11.00 3.82
CA LYS A 129 6.86 11.50 4.15
C LYS A 129 7.16 11.36 5.65
N LEU A 130 6.21 11.73 6.51
CA LEU A 130 6.33 11.58 7.95
C LEU A 130 6.54 10.11 8.37
N VAL A 131 5.77 9.19 7.81
CA VAL A 131 5.90 7.74 8.06
C VAL A 131 7.29 7.24 7.63
N LEU A 132 7.79 7.71 6.49
CA LEU A 132 9.10 7.30 5.99
C LEU A 132 10.27 7.85 6.84
N GLU A 133 10.12 9.07 7.38
CA GLU A 133 11.20 9.74 8.12
C GLU A 133 11.25 9.32 9.59
N HIS A 134 10.11 8.97 10.19
CA HIS A 134 10.05 9.00 11.64
C HIS A 134 9.98 7.67 12.35
N ASP A 135 9.43 6.58 11.81
CA ASP A 135 9.45 5.38 12.66
C ASP A 135 9.05 4.07 11.98
N PRO A 136 9.85 3.02 12.19
CA PRO A 136 9.43 1.64 11.90
C PRO A 136 8.22 1.17 12.74
N PHE A 137 7.82 1.89 13.76
CA PHE A 137 6.74 1.52 14.68
C PHE A 137 5.36 2.14 14.35
N LEU A 138 5.28 3.11 13.45
CA LEU A 138 3.99 3.63 12.96
C LEU A 138 3.32 2.60 12.04
N SER A 139 2.60 1.66 12.63
CA SER A 139 1.87 0.64 11.87
C SER A 139 0.54 1.15 11.30
N MET A 140 0.00 2.22 11.86
CA MET A 140 -1.29 2.76 11.43
C MET A 140 -1.38 4.27 11.66
N VAL A 141 -1.85 5.00 10.65
CA VAL A 141 -2.12 6.44 10.70
C VAL A 141 -3.50 6.72 10.10
N LYS A 142 -4.30 7.54 10.78
CA LYS A 142 -5.58 8.01 10.28
C LYS A 142 -5.49 9.51 9.97
N ILE A 143 -5.92 9.89 8.77
CA ILE A 143 -6.04 11.30 8.37
C ILE A 143 -7.52 11.65 8.39
N GLU A 144 -7.90 12.51 9.30
CA GLU A 144 -9.24 13.06 9.41
C GLU A 144 -9.29 14.50 8.88
N HIS A 145 -10.49 14.90 8.46
CA HIS A 145 -10.81 16.27 8.07
C HIS A 145 -11.41 17.03 9.24
#